data_dbed797a38b4ec5e3a1801eecd8b129d
#
_entry.id   dbed797a38b4ec5e3a1801eecd8b129d
#
_cell.length_a   1.000
_cell.length_b   1.000
_cell.length_c   1.000
_cell.angle_alpha   90.00
_cell.angle_beta   90.00
_cell.angle_gamma   90.00
#
_symmetry.space_group_name_H-M   'P 1'
#
loop_
_entity.id
_entity.type
_entity.pdbx_description
1 polymer ?
#
loop_
_entity_poly.entity_id
_entity_poly.type
_entity_poly.pdbx_seq_one_letter_code
_entity_poly.pdbx_strand_id
1 'polypeptide(L)'
;MIQLNYRDSKPIYEQIKDGLRKLVISNSLSADEKLPSVRELAAKLAINPNTIQKAYRDLESEGYIYTVTGKGTFVAERKEVYDARAKELLTEFDEI
;
A
#
# COMPACT_ATOMS: atom_id res chain seq x y z
N MET A 1 7.59 -11.91 -3.42
CA MET A 1 6.60 -11.05 -2.77
C MET A 1 5.72 -10.32 -3.79
N ILE A 2 6.30 -9.50 -4.64
CA ILE A 2 5.56 -8.81 -5.69
C ILE A 2 6.06 -9.32 -7.03
N GLN A 3 5.14 -9.79 -7.87
CA GLN A 3 5.48 -10.23 -9.21
C GLN A 3 5.11 -9.13 -10.19
N LEU A 4 6.10 -8.66 -10.95
CA LEU A 4 5.91 -7.62 -11.93
C LEU A 4 5.84 -8.24 -13.32
N ASN A 5 4.89 -7.75 -14.11
CA ASN A 5 4.73 -8.17 -15.50
C ASN A 5 4.92 -6.96 -16.41
N TYR A 6 6.09 -6.88 -17.03
CA TYR A 6 6.42 -5.75 -17.92
C TYR A 6 5.64 -5.78 -19.23
N ARG A 7 5.00 -6.89 -19.55
CA ARG A 7 4.17 -7.01 -20.74
C ARG A 7 2.72 -6.60 -20.52
N ASP A 8 2.33 -6.44 -19.25
CA ASP A 8 1.00 -5.98 -18.90
C ASP A 8 0.85 -4.51 -19.29
N SER A 9 -0.33 -4.12 -19.76
CA SER A 9 -0.63 -2.71 -20.07
C SER A 9 -0.67 -1.84 -18.81
N LYS A 10 -0.85 -2.43 -17.63
CA LYS A 10 -0.85 -1.71 -16.37
C LYS A 10 0.54 -1.18 -16.04
N PRO A 11 0.69 0.12 -15.75
CA PRO A 11 2.00 0.67 -15.38
C PRO A 11 2.63 -0.06 -14.20
N ILE A 12 3.95 -0.07 -14.16
CA ILE A 12 4.68 -0.78 -13.11
C ILE A 12 4.33 -0.24 -11.72
N TYR A 13 4.19 1.09 -11.56
CA TYR A 13 3.87 1.65 -10.25
C TYR A 13 2.51 1.15 -9.74
N GLU A 14 1.54 0.95 -10.64
CA GLU A 14 0.23 0.41 -10.27
C GLU A 14 0.31 -1.04 -9.86
N GLN A 15 1.15 -1.81 -10.54
CA GLN A 15 1.37 -3.21 -10.18
C GLN A 15 1.98 -3.33 -8.79
N ILE A 16 2.94 -2.45 -8.46
CA ILE A 16 3.57 -2.40 -7.14
C ILE A 16 2.53 -2.02 -6.09
N LYS A 17 1.78 -0.98 -6.36
CA LYS A 17 0.72 -0.49 -5.48
C LYS A 17 -0.32 -1.57 -5.21
N ASP A 18 -0.83 -2.21 -6.26
CA ASP A 18 -1.84 -3.27 -6.14
C ASP A 18 -1.30 -4.48 -5.39
N GLY A 19 -0.04 -4.85 -5.66
CA GLY A 19 0.59 -5.97 -4.98
C GLY A 19 0.72 -5.74 -3.49
N LEU A 20 1.18 -4.56 -3.09
CA LEU A 20 1.30 -4.21 -1.67
C LEU A 20 -0.07 -4.11 -1.01
N ARG A 21 -1.04 -3.50 -1.70
CA ARG A 21 -2.41 -3.40 -1.18
C ARG A 21 -2.98 -4.79 -0.89
N LYS A 22 -2.81 -5.72 -1.81
CA LYS A 22 -3.29 -7.09 -1.62
C LYS A 22 -2.65 -7.77 -0.43
N LEU A 23 -1.35 -7.55 -0.22
CA LEU A 23 -0.64 -8.10 0.92
C LEU A 23 -1.17 -7.55 2.25
N VAL A 24 -1.52 -6.28 2.27
CA VAL A 24 -2.11 -5.65 3.46
C VAL A 24 -3.52 -6.20 3.71
N ILE A 25 -4.35 -6.22 2.69
CA ILE A 25 -5.74 -6.66 2.80
C ILE A 25 -5.83 -8.13 3.19
N SER A 26 -4.97 -8.98 2.61
CA SER A 26 -4.97 -10.41 2.90
C SER A 26 -4.32 -10.75 4.23
N ASN A 27 -3.80 -9.75 4.94
CA ASN A 27 -3.09 -9.93 6.20
C ASN A 27 -1.79 -10.73 6.06
N SER A 28 -1.24 -10.78 4.84
CA SER A 28 0.08 -11.36 4.60
C SER A 28 1.17 -10.49 5.21
N LEU A 29 0.92 -9.17 5.28
CA LEU A 29 1.73 -8.24 6.03
C LEU A 29 0.94 -7.86 7.29
N SER A 30 1.58 -7.98 8.44
CA SER A 30 0.94 -7.70 9.72
C SER A 30 0.80 -6.20 9.95
N ALA A 31 -0.19 -5.81 10.75
CA ALA A 31 -0.32 -4.42 11.16
C ALA A 31 0.95 -3.95 11.86
N ASP A 32 1.37 -2.73 11.56
CA ASP A 32 2.57 -2.09 12.09
C ASP A 32 3.88 -2.78 11.70
N GLU A 33 3.82 -3.74 10.78
CA GLU A 33 5.03 -4.34 10.23
C GLU A 33 5.79 -3.30 9.41
N LYS A 34 7.11 -3.25 9.60
CA LYS A 34 7.94 -2.31 8.87
C LYS A 34 8.15 -2.78 7.44
N LEU A 35 7.85 -1.89 6.50
CA LEU A 35 8.10 -2.14 5.09
C LEU A 35 9.54 -1.79 4.73
N PRO A 36 10.09 -2.39 3.66
CA PRO A 36 11.40 -1.96 3.16
C PRO A 36 11.33 -0.48 2.77
N SER A 37 12.45 0.21 2.88
CA SER A 37 12.53 1.60 2.44
C SER A 37 12.33 1.66 0.92
N VAL A 38 12.05 2.86 0.40
CA VAL A 38 11.92 3.06 -1.05
C VAL A 38 13.17 2.55 -1.76
N ARG A 39 14.35 2.90 -1.24
CA ARG A 39 15.62 2.48 -1.86
C ARG A 39 15.82 0.96 -1.80
N GLU A 40 15.51 0.36 -0.66
CA GLU A 40 15.64 -1.08 -0.50
C GLU A 40 14.74 -1.83 -1.48
N LEU A 41 13.48 -1.42 -1.57
CA LEU A 41 12.55 -2.09 -2.47
C LEU A 41 12.91 -1.84 -3.92
N ALA A 42 13.33 -0.62 -4.27
CA ALA A 42 13.76 -0.29 -5.62
C ALA A 42 14.96 -1.15 -6.05
N ALA A 43 15.93 -1.32 -5.15
CA ALA A 43 17.09 -2.18 -5.43
C ALA A 43 16.67 -3.64 -5.59
N LYS A 44 15.79 -4.12 -4.72
CA LYS A 44 15.34 -5.50 -4.72
C LYS A 44 14.57 -5.84 -5.98
N LEU A 45 13.74 -4.93 -6.47
CA LEU A 45 12.94 -5.12 -7.66
C LEU A 45 13.62 -4.63 -8.94
N ALA A 46 14.80 -4.01 -8.83
CA ALA A 46 15.53 -3.38 -9.94
C ALA A 46 14.66 -2.35 -10.65
N ILE A 47 14.03 -1.47 -9.89
CA ILE A 47 13.10 -0.45 -10.37
C ILE A 47 13.56 0.92 -9.90
N ASN A 48 13.24 1.94 -10.67
CA ASN A 48 13.54 3.33 -10.32
C ASN A 48 12.92 3.69 -8.96
N PRO A 49 13.70 4.24 -8.01
CA PRO A 49 13.15 4.64 -6.71
C PRO A 49 11.98 5.60 -6.79
N ASN A 50 11.92 6.46 -7.80
CA ASN A 50 10.79 7.38 -7.98
C ASN A 50 9.48 6.64 -8.21
N THR A 51 9.53 5.50 -8.89
CA THR A 51 8.36 4.66 -9.13
C THR A 51 7.86 4.06 -7.81
N ILE A 52 8.78 3.58 -6.99
CA ILE A 52 8.44 3.04 -5.66
C ILE A 52 7.89 4.16 -4.76
N GLN A 53 8.52 5.33 -4.80
CA GLN A 53 8.08 6.48 -4.01
C GLN A 53 6.64 6.86 -4.33
N LYS A 54 6.29 6.88 -5.62
CA LYS A 54 4.93 7.18 -6.04
C LYS A 54 3.92 6.16 -5.52
N ALA A 55 4.26 4.88 -5.61
CA ALA A 55 3.38 3.81 -5.13
C ALA A 55 3.17 3.92 -3.61
N TYR A 56 4.24 4.18 -2.86
CA TYR A 56 4.16 4.34 -1.41
C TYR A 56 3.31 5.55 -1.03
N ARG A 57 3.49 6.66 -1.74
CA ARG A 57 2.73 7.88 -1.49
C ARG A 57 1.23 7.65 -1.71
N ASP A 58 0.87 6.97 -2.78
CA ASP A 58 -0.52 6.65 -3.08
C ASP A 58 -1.12 5.74 -2.01
N LEU A 59 -0.38 4.71 -1.60
CA LEU A 59 -0.84 3.78 -0.55
C LEU A 59 -1.02 4.49 0.78
N GLU A 60 -0.14 5.42 1.11
CA GLU A 60 -0.27 6.20 2.33
C GLU A 60 -1.51 7.08 2.29
N SER A 61 -1.76 7.74 1.16
CA SER A 61 -2.94 8.59 1.02
C SER A 61 -4.23 7.77 1.07
N GLU A 62 -4.18 6.50 0.69
CA GLU A 62 -5.33 5.59 0.73
C GLU A 62 -5.49 4.89 2.09
N GLY A 63 -4.55 5.09 3.00
CA GLY A 63 -4.65 4.55 4.35
C GLY A 63 -4.11 3.14 4.55
N TYR A 64 -3.41 2.58 3.58
CA TYR A 64 -2.87 1.22 3.70
C TYR A 64 -1.54 1.17 4.44
N ILE A 65 -0.78 2.25 4.42
CA ILE A 65 0.51 2.35 5.08
C ILE A 65 0.65 3.72 5.72
N TYR A 66 1.62 3.86 6.62
CA TYR A 66 1.91 5.15 7.25
C TYR A 66 3.42 5.30 7.44
N THR A 67 3.89 6.54 7.46
CA THR A 67 5.30 6.87 7.62
C THR A 67 5.52 7.56 8.95
N VAL A 68 6.55 7.11 9.67
CA VAL A 68 7.00 7.76 10.91
C VAL A 68 8.38 8.34 10.63
N THR A 69 8.48 9.66 10.70
CA THR A 69 9.73 10.37 10.39
C THR A 69 10.89 9.83 11.24
N GLY A 70 11.98 9.49 10.57
CA GLY A 70 13.17 8.96 11.21
C GLY A 70 13.11 7.47 11.56
N LYS A 71 11.95 6.83 11.40
CA LYS A 71 11.78 5.41 11.73
C LYS A 71 11.45 4.53 10.55
N GLY A 72 10.72 5.04 9.58
CA GLY A 72 10.40 4.31 8.35
C GLY A 72 8.92 4.27 8.01
N THR A 73 8.56 3.34 7.14
CA THR A 73 7.20 3.16 6.67
C THR A 73 6.66 1.82 7.18
N PHE A 74 5.43 1.84 7.62
CA PHE A 74 4.80 0.70 8.30
C PHE A 74 3.43 0.40 7.72
N VAL A 75 3.00 -0.84 7.88
CA VAL A 75 1.67 -1.28 7.45
C VAL A 75 0.63 -0.71 8.42
N ALA A 76 -0.41 -0.07 7.88
CA ALA A 76 -1.51 0.44 8.70
C ALA A 76 -2.35 -0.73 9.21
N GLU A 77 -3.05 -0.52 10.32
CA GLU A 77 -3.95 -1.53 10.82
C GLU A 77 -5.05 -1.81 9.81
N ARG A 78 -5.23 -3.09 9.49
CA ARG A 78 -6.30 -3.53 8.59
C ARG A 78 -7.66 -3.03 9.03
N LYS A 79 -7.86 -2.96 10.33
CA LYS A 79 -9.10 -2.49 10.93
C LYS A 79 -9.42 -1.04 10.54
N GLU A 80 -8.40 -0.18 10.47
CA GLU A 80 -8.61 1.22 10.09
C GLU A 80 -9.11 1.35 8.66
N VAL A 81 -8.50 0.62 7.74
CA VAL A 81 -8.94 0.60 6.34
C VAL A 81 -10.36 0.08 6.24
N TYR A 82 -10.65 -0.98 6.96
CA TYR A 82 -11.97 -1.60 6.96
C TYR A 82 -13.03 -0.70 7.57
N ASP A 83 -12.71 -0.06 8.68
CA ASP A 83 -13.64 0.84 9.37
C ASP A 83 -13.98 2.07 8.52
N ALA A 84 -13.03 2.59 7.76
CA ALA A 84 -13.28 3.72 6.86
C ALA A 84 -14.34 3.36 5.82
N ARG A 85 -14.25 2.17 5.25
CA ARG A 85 -15.25 1.68 4.30
C ARG A 85 -16.60 1.44 4.95
N ALA A 86 -16.58 0.86 6.14
CA ALA A 86 -17.82 0.61 6.89
C ALA A 86 -18.55 1.89 7.22
N LYS A 87 -17.82 2.94 7.58
CA LYS A 87 -18.41 4.25 7.84
C LYS A 87 -19.07 4.85 6.61
N GLU A 88 -18.46 4.73 5.46
CA GLU A 88 -19.04 5.20 4.21
C GLU A 88 -20.33 4.47 3.90
N LEU A 89 -20.32 3.16 4.03
CA LEU A 89 -21.52 2.34 3.78
C LEU A 89 -22.64 2.66 4.76
N LEU A 90 -22.32 2.84 6.04
CA LEU A 90 -23.30 3.19 7.05
C LEU A 90 -23.91 4.56 6.79
N THR A 91 -23.12 5.52 6.34
CA THR A 91 -23.59 6.85 6.01
C THR A 91 -24.58 6.80 4.86
N GLU A 92 -24.31 5.99 3.85
CA GLU A 92 -25.25 5.80 2.74
C GLU A 92 -26.56 5.16 3.20
N PHE A 93 -26.48 4.21 4.11
CA PHE A 93 -27.68 3.57 4.68
C PHE A 93 -28.51 4.55 5.50
N ASP A 94 -27.87 5.42 6.26
CA ASP A 94 -28.56 6.37 7.13
C ASP A 94 -29.33 7.42 6.35
N GLU A 95 -28.98 7.67 5.11
CA GLU A 95 -29.65 8.64 4.25
C GLU A 95 -30.95 8.10 3.64
N ILE A 96 -31.16 6.81 3.75
CA ILE A 96 -32.36 6.15 3.25
C ILE A 96 -33.42 6.08 4.35
#